data_c3bfeec0d1b765a873734700b16563cd
#
_entry.id   c3bfeec0d1b765a873734700b16563cd
#
_cell.length_a   1.000
_cell.length_b   1.000
_cell.length_c   1.000
_cell.angle_alpha   90.00
_cell.angle_beta   90.00
_cell.angle_gamma   90.00
#
_symmetry.space_group_name_H-M   'P 1'
#
loop_
_entity.id
_entity.type
_entity.pdbx_description
1 polymer ?
#
loop_
_entity_poly.entity_id
_entity_poly.type
_entity_poly.pdbx_seq_one_letter_code
_entity_poly.pdbx_strand_id
1 'polypeptide(L)'
;MSKKRYMELLLEQIRNKRAKELVAHEITSHIEDQEEAYRAQGLTAYDAERRAVLDMGDPVETGVSLDAVHKPKMSWSMVILTAMISLLGVFTIGMICLSLIHISEPT
;
A
#
# COMPACT_ATOMS: atom_id res chain seq x y z
N MET A 1 -1.22 3.69 -23.33
CA MET A 1 -1.76 2.43 -22.79
C MET A 1 -3.15 2.68 -22.23
N SER A 2 -4.11 1.85 -22.56
CA SER A 2 -5.47 1.97 -22.03
C SER A 2 -5.56 1.42 -20.61
N LYS A 3 -6.55 1.86 -19.87
CA LYS A 3 -6.84 1.39 -18.51
C LYS A 3 -7.00 -0.13 -18.45
N LYS A 4 -7.74 -0.69 -19.41
CA LYS A 4 -7.97 -2.12 -19.53
C LYS A 4 -6.67 -2.90 -19.72
N ARG A 5 -5.82 -2.44 -20.62
CA ARG A 5 -4.52 -3.07 -20.89
C ARG A 5 -3.60 -3.00 -19.67
N TYR A 6 -3.60 -1.87 -18.99
CA TYR A 6 -2.83 -1.69 -17.75
C TYR A 6 -3.26 -2.72 -16.70
N MET A 7 -4.57 -2.87 -16.49
CA MET A 7 -5.12 -3.82 -15.52
C MET A 7 -4.78 -5.26 -15.88
N GLU A 8 -4.84 -5.63 -17.15
CA GLU A 8 -4.48 -6.97 -17.61
C GLU A 8 -3.03 -7.31 -17.26
N LEU A 9 -2.11 -6.41 -17.60
CA LEU A 9 -0.69 -6.60 -17.34
C LEU A 9 -0.37 -6.66 -15.84
N LEU A 10 -1.00 -5.82 -15.07
CA LEU A 10 -0.80 -5.78 -13.63
C LEU A 10 -1.31 -7.06 -12.96
N LEU A 11 -2.51 -7.48 -13.29
CA LEU A 11 -3.14 -8.66 -12.69
C LEU A 11 -2.46 -9.97 -13.08
N GLU A 12 -1.81 -10.03 -14.24
CA GLU A 12 -1.00 -11.20 -14.63
C GLU A 12 0.13 -11.49 -13.64
N GLN A 13 0.61 -10.47 -12.93
CA GLN A 13 1.70 -10.62 -11.97
C GLN A 13 1.24 -11.15 -10.60
N ILE A 14 -0.05 -11.14 -10.35
CA ILE A 14 -0.61 -11.57 -9.06
C ILE A 14 -1.06 -13.02 -9.16
N ARG A 15 -0.50 -13.89 -8.31
CA ARG A 15 -0.78 -15.33 -8.32
C ARG A 15 -2.02 -15.70 -7.52
N ASN A 16 -2.25 -15.02 -6.41
CA ASN A 16 -3.38 -15.30 -5.53
C ASN A 16 -4.67 -14.78 -6.16
N LYS A 17 -5.63 -15.69 -6.42
CA LYS A 17 -6.89 -15.36 -7.08
C LYS A 17 -7.73 -14.36 -6.27
N ARG A 18 -7.76 -14.52 -4.96
CA ARG A 18 -8.49 -13.61 -4.07
C ARG A 18 -7.84 -12.22 -4.04
N ALA A 19 -6.51 -12.17 -4.02
CA ALA A 19 -5.77 -10.92 -4.09
C ALA A 19 -6.00 -10.20 -5.42
N LYS A 20 -6.12 -10.93 -6.54
CA LYS A 20 -6.42 -10.35 -7.85
C LYS A 20 -7.71 -9.55 -7.82
N GLU A 21 -8.76 -10.09 -7.24
CA GLU A 21 -10.07 -9.43 -7.17
C GLU A 21 -10.00 -8.15 -6.34
N LEU A 22 -9.36 -8.20 -5.18
CA LEU A 22 -9.18 -7.05 -4.30
C LEU A 22 -8.34 -5.97 -4.96
N VAL A 23 -7.20 -6.35 -5.55
CA VAL A 23 -6.30 -5.42 -6.23
C VAL A 23 -6.98 -4.81 -7.44
N ALA A 24 -7.71 -5.60 -8.22
CA ALA A 24 -8.45 -5.10 -9.38
C ALA A 24 -9.42 -4.00 -8.97
N HIS A 25 -10.17 -4.23 -7.90
CA HIS A 25 -11.14 -3.26 -7.39
C HIS A 25 -10.45 -1.97 -6.90
N GLU A 26 -9.41 -2.10 -6.09
CA GLU A 26 -8.69 -0.96 -5.54
C GLU A 26 -7.99 -0.12 -6.60
N ILE A 27 -7.27 -0.78 -7.52
CA ILE A 27 -6.54 -0.08 -8.58
C ILE A 27 -7.51 0.58 -9.55
N THR A 28 -8.59 -0.09 -9.92
CA THR A 28 -9.63 0.49 -10.78
C THR A 28 -10.22 1.74 -10.14
N SER A 29 -10.57 1.68 -8.86
CA SER A 29 -11.10 2.83 -8.12
C SER A 29 -10.10 3.98 -8.08
N HIS A 30 -8.84 3.69 -7.85
CA HIS A 30 -7.78 4.70 -7.81
C HIS A 30 -7.60 5.40 -9.17
N ILE A 31 -7.59 4.62 -10.24
CA ILE A 31 -7.49 5.17 -11.60
C ILE A 31 -8.70 6.04 -11.92
N GLU A 32 -9.90 5.59 -11.57
CA GLU A 32 -11.13 6.35 -11.79
C GLU A 32 -11.15 7.67 -11.03
N ASP A 33 -10.68 7.67 -9.79
CA ASP A 33 -10.56 8.88 -8.98
C ASP A 33 -9.58 9.87 -9.61
N GLN A 34 -8.46 9.39 -10.13
CA GLN A 34 -7.48 10.22 -10.83
C GLN A 34 -8.05 10.77 -12.15
N GLU A 35 -8.77 9.95 -12.89
CA GLU A 35 -9.45 10.40 -14.13
C GLU A 35 -10.42 11.54 -13.82
N GLU A 36 -11.20 11.40 -12.77
CA GLU A 36 -12.17 12.42 -12.37
C GLU A 36 -11.47 13.73 -12.00
N ALA A 37 -10.36 13.64 -11.26
CA ALA A 37 -9.56 14.82 -10.90
C ALA A 37 -9.02 15.53 -12.13
N TYR A 38 -8.51 14.77 -13.11
CA TYR A 38 -7.98 15.35 -14.35
C TYR A 38 -9.08 15.96 -15.20
N ARG A 39 -10.27 15.34 -15.26
CA ARG A 39 -11.42 15.93 -15.96
C ARG A 39 -11.85 17.25 -15.33
N ALA A 40 -11.82 17.33 -14.02
CA ALA A 40 -12.11 18.56 -13.29
C ALA A 40 -11.13 19.68 -13.62
N GLN A 41 -9.90 19.33 -14.04
CA GLN A 41 -8.89 20.28 -14.49
C GLN A 41 -9.06 20.70 -15.95
N GLY A 42 -10.02 20.13 -16.67
CA GLY A 42 -10.33 20.46 -18.05
C GLY A 42 -9.84 19.48 -19.09
N LEU A 43 -9.25 18.35 -18.70
CA LEU A 43 -8.80 17.34 -19.64
C LEU A 43 -10.00 16.57 -20.24
N THR A 44 -9.82 16.09 -21.48
CA THR A 44 -10.81 15.22 -22.10
C THR A 44 -10.81 13.85 -21.41
N ALA A 45 -11.87 13.06 -21.61
CA ALA A 45 -11.96 11.71 -21.04
C ALA A 45 -10.77 10.84 -21.45
N TYR A 46 -10.35 10.92 -22.71
CA TYR A 46 -9.19 10.17 -23.22
C TYR A 46 -7.88 10.60 -22.56
N ASP A 47 -7.64 11.90 -22.50
CA ASP A 47 -6.42 12.45 -21.89
C ASP A 47 -6.36 12.19 -20.39
N ALA A 48 -7.51 12.28 -19.71
CA ALA A 48 -7.62 11.99 -18.28
C ALA A 48 -7.29 10.52 -17.99
N GLU A 49 -7.80 9.59 -18.77
CA GLU A 49 -7.51 8.16 -18.65
C GLU A 49 -6.02 7.89 -18.86
N ARG A 50 -5.47 8.43 -19.95
CA ARG A 50 -4.06 8.25 -20.28
C ARG A 50 -3.15 8.78 -19.17
N ARG A 51 -3.47 9.96 -18.65
CA ARG A 51 -2.71 10.58 -17.58
C ARG A 51 -2.77 9.80 -16.27
N ALA A 52 -3.96 9.33 -15.90
CA ALA A 52 -4.18 8.52 -14.72
C ALA A 52 -3.38 7.21 -14.79
N VAL A 53 -3.37 6.56 -15.95
CA VAL A 53 -2.61 5.32 -16.17
C VAL A 53 -1.10 5.57 -16.08
N LEU A 54 -0.61 6.67 -16.66
CA LEU A 54 0.80 7.04 -16.58
C LEU A 54 1.26 7.30 -15.14
N ASP A 55 0.40 7.89 -14.33
CA ASP A 55 0.70 8.18 -12.93
C ASP A 55 0.85 6.91 -12.08
N MET A 56 0.24 5.81 -12.51
CA MET A 56 0.35 4.52 -11.81
C MET A 56 1.72 3.85 -11.97
N GLY A 57 2.50 4.23 -12.98
CA GLY A 57 3.81 3.65 -13.26
C GLY A 57 3.75 2.36 -14.07
N ASP A 58 4.78 1.53 -13.94
CA ASP A 58 4.89 0.27 -14.69
C ASP A 58 3.91 -0.78 -14.12
N PRO A 59 3.00 -1.34 -14.93
CA PRO A 59 2.04 -2.33 -14.45
C PRO A 59 2.69 -3.64 -13.99
N VAL A 60 3.76 -4.08 -14.62
CA VAL A 60 4.46 -5.29 -14.24
C VAL A 60 5.15 -5.13 -12.89
N GLU A 61 5.88 -4.05 -12.70
CA GLU A 61 6.59 -3.75 -11.46
C GLU A 61 5.60 -3.56 -10.29
N THR A 62 4.53 -2.82 -10.52
CA THR A 62 3.49 -2.61 -9.51
C THR A 62 2.81 -3.92 -9.14
N GLY A 63 2.48 -4.75 -10.11
CA GLY A 63 1.87 -6.06 -9.90
C GLY A 63 2.77 -7.01 -9.11
N VAL A 64 4.05 -7.04 -9.42
CA VAL A 64 5.03 -7.87 -8.70
C VAL A 64 5.15 -7.42 -7.26
N SER A 65 5.19 -6.13 -7.00
CA SER A 65 5.24 -5.56 -5.65
C SER A 65 4.00 -5.92 -4.83
N LEU A 66 2.82 -5.82 -5.43
CA LEU A 66 1.56 -6.18 -4.78
C LEU A 66 1.45 -7.68 -4.51
N ASP A 67 1.92 -8.52 -5.44
CA ASP A 67 1.96 -9.97 -5.27
C ASP A 67 2.83 -10.35 -4.07
N ALA A 68 3.99 -9.70 -3.92
CA ALA A 68 4.90 -9.92 -2.80
C ALA A 68 4.24 -9.57 -1.46
N VAL A 69 3.47 -8.49 -1.41
CA VAL A 69 2.76 -8.05 -0.19
C VAL A 69 1.65 -9.03 0.19
N HIS A 70 1.01 -9.67 -0.80
CA HIS A 70 -0.11 -10.59 -0.58
C HIS A 70 0.30 -12.06 -0.44
N LYS A 71 1.60 -12.37 -0.38
CA LYS A 71 2.07 -13.73 -0.15
C LYS A 71 1.84 -14.15 1.31
N PRO A 72 1.07 -15.23 1.57
CA PRO A 72 0.72 -15.61 2.94
C PRO A 72 1.89 -15.94 3.85
N LYS A 73 2.96 -16.53 3.31
CA LYS A 73 4.11 -16.98 4.10
C LYS A 73 5.02 -15.85 4.58
N MET A 74 5.09 -14.75 3.84
CA MET A 74 5.95 -13.63 4.21
C MET A 74 5.29 -12.67 5.19
N SER A 75 3.97 -12.53 5.15
CA SER A 75 3.27 -11.58 5.99
C SER A 75 3.27 -11.97 7.47
N TRP A 76 3.21 -13.26 7.79
CA TRP A 76 3.20 -13.73 9.19
C TRP A 76 4.52 -13.46 9.91
N SER A 77 5.65 -13.81 9.28
CA SER A 77 6.98 -13.56 9.88
C SER A 77 7.23 -12.08 10.10
N MET A 78 6.88 -11.24 9.11
CA MET A 78 7.09 -9.81 9.22
C MET A 78 6.15 -9.16 10.24
N VAL A 79 4.90 -9.60 10.32
CA VAL A 79 3.94 -9.11 11.31
C VAL A 79 4.39 -9.45 12.73
N ILE A 80 4.82 -10.68 12.97
CA ILE A 80 5.32 -11.13 14.26
C ILE A 80 6.58 -10.35 14.66
N LEU A 81 7.51 -10.19 13.73
CA LEU A 81 8.74 -9.44 13.98
C LEU A 81 8.46 -7.97 14.31
N THR A 82 7.59 -7.33 13.54
CA THR A 82 7.19 -5.95 13.77
C THR A 82 6.48 -5.79 15.11
N ALA A 83 5.59 -6.71 15.46
CA ALA A 83 4.89 -6.70 16.73
C ALA A 83 5.85 -6.84 17.91
N MET A 84 6.84 -7.74 17.81
CA MET A 84 7.84 -7.92 18.84
C MET A 84 8.72 -6.68 19.04
N ILE A 85 9.16 -6.06 17.96
CA ILE A 85 9.97 -4.84 18.02
C ILE A 85 9.17 -3.69 18.64
N SER A 86 7.90 -3.54 18.26
CA SER A 86 7.01 -2.52 18.82
C SER A 86 6.78 -2.72 20.32
N LEU A 87 6.57 -3.96 20.73
CA LEU A 87 6.34 -4.29 22.14
C LEU A 87 7.58 -3.98 23.00
N LEU A 88 8.78 -4.35 22.53
CA LEU A 88 10.03 -4.05 23.19
C LEU A 88 10.28 -2.54 23.29
N GLY A 89 9.97 -1.80 22.23
CA GLY A 89 10.11 -0.35 22.20
C GLY A 89 9.22 0.34 23.24
N VAL A 90 7.96 -0.05 23.31
CA VAL A 90 7.00 0.49 24.29
C VAL A 90 7.43 0.14 25.71
N PHE A 91 7.87 -1.08 25.94
CA PHE A 91 8.36 -1.52 27.26
C PHE A 91 9.57 -0.70 27.71
N THR A 92 10.54 -0.49 26.80
CA THR A 92 11.75 0.29 27.09
C THR A 92 11.40 1.74 27.43
N ILE A 93 10.51 2.37 26.66
CA ILE A 93 10.06 3.74 26.90
C ILE A 93 9.32 3.84 28.25
N GLY A 94 8.48 2.88 28.56
CA GLY A 94 7.77 2.82 29.84
C GLY A 94 8.73 2.73 31.02
N MET A 95 9.76 1.90 30.92
CA MET A 95 10.77 1.75 31.97
C MET A 95 11.58 3.04 32.18
N ILE A 96 11.93 3.72 31.10
CA ILE A 96 12.66 5.01 31.17
C ILE A 96 11.77 6.08 31.81
N CYS A 97 10.51 6.16 31.43
CA CYS A 97 9.57 7.11 32.03
C CYS A 97 9.38 6.89 33.51
N LEU A 98 9.21 5.65 33.95
CA LEU A 98 9.08 5.30 35.36
C LEU A 98 10.32 5.65 36.12
N SER A 99 11.51 5.39 35.54
CA SER A 99 12.80 5.71 36.14
C SER A 99 12.98 7.22 36.35
N LEU A 100 12.56 8.03 35.34
CA LEU A 100 12.63 9.48 35.44
C LEU A 100 11.67 10.03 36.48
N ILE A 101 10.44 9.51 36.53
CA ILE A 101 9.46 9.91 37.54
C ILE A 101 9.95 9.58 38.94
N HIS A 102 10.58 8.42 39.10
CA HIS A 102 11.13 7.99 40.40
C HIS A 102 12.29 8.87 40.87
N ILE A 103 13.12 9.33 39.95
CA ILE A 103 14.26 10.22 40.25
C ILE A 103 13.79 11.64 40.58
N SER A 104 12.69 12.11 39.95
CA SER A 104 12.20 13.46 40.15
C SER A 104 11.34 13.65 41.40
N GLU A 105 10.95 12.58 42.09
CA GLU A 105 10.23 12.70 43.35
C GLU A 105 11.18 13.15 44.47
N PRO A 106 10.91 14.27 45.14
CA PRO A 106 11.66 14.67 46.31
C PRO A 106 11.30 13.77 47.48
N THR A 107 12.24 13.05 47.96
CA THR A 107 12.11 12.23 49.16
C THR A 107 12.27 13.06 50.41
#